data_440661c47c1ca329a6fbc42ae98faa39
#
_entry.id   440661c47c1ca329a6fbc42ae98faa39
#
_cell.length_a   1.000
_cell.length_b   1.000
_cell.length_c   1.000
_cell.angle_alpha   90.00
_cell.angle_beta   90.00
_cell.angle_gamma   90.00
#
_symmetry.space_group_name_H-M   'P 1'
#
loop_
_entity.id
_entity.type
_entity.pdbx_description
1 polymer ?
#
loop_
_entity_poly.entity_id
_entity_poly.type
_entity_poly.pdbx_seq_one_letter_code
_entity_poly.pdbx_strand_id
1 'polypeptide(L)'
;MMLSSLSRAGLSSGGLLTRANSKFNMTLSSNFDYIIIGAGIIGLTVAFELINRFPDLKILIVEKEVDVAQHASGRNSGVLHAGFYYTADSLKARFTVEGNRRMKAFCRANGVKVNETRKVVVAANADELKMLHELKRRGDRNGVTLKLIDEARLKAIDPNIKTYQQALYSPNTASVDPREVCQKLKTLLKDRVAFRFNTQVRQIRENVVSAGKFSAGFRYLVNCAGLYADKIAQQMDIGNAFTMLPFKGLYLKYAGDQNIVKTNVYPVPNLNNPFLGVHFTKTVNDEVKIGPTAIPAFWREHYRGFSRFSLSEFAEVLFWEAKLFLRNTFNFRRLALNEMKKYLPHVLINEAKHMVRRIGDSFKPMPPGIRAQLLNKNTGELVMDFVVEHGRQSTHVLNAVSPAFTCAFSFAEYVVEEALKNSAPNKTVAEMLNPL
;
A
#
# COMPACT_ATOMS: atom_id res chain seq x y z
N MET A 1 -3.86 81.43 -31.23
CA MET A 1 -5.21 81.73 -31.75
C MET A 1 -6.19 80.87 -30.96
N MET A 2 -6.98 81.55 -30.22
CA MET A 2 -8.42 81.37 -29.90
C MET A 2 -8.80 80.05 -29.25
N LEU A 3 -9.07 80.04 -27.92
CA LEU A 3 -10.35 80.44 -27.26
C LEU A 3 -11.40 79.35 -27.41
N SER A 4 -11.91 78.78 -26.46
CA SER A 4 -12.76 78.95 -25.29
C SER A 4 -13.87 77.98 -25.39
N SER A 5 -14.57 77.42 -24.40
CA SER A 5 -15.09 77.89 -23.13
C SER A 5 -15.68 76.70 -22.39
N LEU A 6 -15.47 76.60 -21.14
CA LEU A 6 -16.40 76.56 -19.98
C LEU A 6 -17.83 76.06 -20.17
N SER A 7 -18.23 75.01 -19.37
CA SER A 7 -19.19 75.27 -18.29
C SER A 7 -19.46 74.03 -17.44
N ARG A 8 -19.34 74.14 -16.23
CA ARG A 8 -19.90 73.81 -14.89
C ARG A 8 -21.19 72.91 -14.94
N ALA A 9 -21.21 71.93 -14.11
CA ALA A 9 -21.87 71.74 -12.82
C ALA A 9 -22.63 70.43 -12.73
N GLY A 10 -22.55 69.79 -11.56
CA GLY A 10 -23.49 68.75 -11.13
C GLY A 10 -22.91 67.76 -10.14
N LEU A 11 -22.88 68.12 -8.88
CA LEU A 11 -22.73 67.18 -7.76
C LEU A 11 -23.97 66.28 -7.63
N SER A 12 -23.83 64.94 -7.49
CA SER A 12 -24.66 64.17 -6.54
C SER A 12 -24.07 62.80 -6.27
N SER A 13 -23.66 62.57 -5.08
CA SER A 13 -23.94 61.51 -4.11
C SER A 13 -24.09 60.07 -4.58
N GLY A 14 -23.28 59.24 -3.99
CA GLY A 14 -23.72 57.95 -3.45
C GLY A 14 -23.85 56.77 -4.43
N GLY A 15 -22.83 55.99 -4.52
CA GLY A 15 -22.90 54.68 -5.20
C GLY A 15 -22.07 53.66 -4.43
N LEU A 16 -22.75 52.85 -3.62
CA LEU A 16 -22.21 51.69 -2.90
C LEU A 16 -21.31 50.86 -3.79
N LEU A 17 -20.13 50.56 -3.29
CA LEU A 17 -19.30 49.47 -3.76
C LEU A 17 -20.02 48.13 -3.51
N THR A 18 -20.77 47.66 -4.48
CA THR A 18 -21.21 46.26 -4.54
C THR A 18 -20.01 45.40 -4.86
N ARG A 19 -19.46 44.77 -3.82
CA ARG A 19 -18.58 43.61 -3.97
C ARG A 19 -19.34 42.59 -4.78
N ALA A 20 -18.94 42.40 -6.01
CA ALA A 20 -19.36 41.27 -6.83
C ALA A 20 -18.86 40.00 -6.17
N ASN A 21 -19.72 39.36 -5.37
CA ASN A 21 -19.55 37.95 -5.00
C ASN A 21 -19.64 37.17 -6.31
N SER A 22 -18.47 36.86 -6.89
CA SER A 22 -18.38 35.80 -7.91
C SER A 22 -18.69 34.48 -7.21
N LYS A 23 -19.97 34.12 -7.13
CA LYS A 23 -20.39 32.76 -6.84
C LYS A 23 -19.75 31.90 -7.93
N PHE A 24 -18.69 31.20 -7.56
CA PHE A 24 -18.18 30.09 -8.34
C PHE A 24 -19.34 29.08 -8.46
N ASN A 25 -20.02 29.08 -9.58
CA ASN A 25 -20.94 28.03 -9.94
C ASN A 25 -20.10 26.77 -10.20
N MET A 26 -19.74 26.04 -9.14
CA MET A 26 -19.26 24.68 -9.23
C MET A 26 -20.46 23.84 -9.69
N THR A 27 -20.41 23.38 -10.92
CA THR A 27 -21.37 22.38 -11.42
C THR A 27 -21.13 21.10 -10.60
N LEU A 28 -22.03 20.80 -9.66
CA LEU A 28 -22.09 19.51 -8.99
C LEU A 28 -22.31 18.43 -10.07
N SER A 29 -21.26 17.69 -10.39
CA SER A 29 -21.38 16.55 -11.29
C SER A 29 -21.80 15.35 -10.48
N SER A 30 -23.07 14.98 -10.55
CA SER A 30 -23.72 13.75 -10.02
C SER A 30 -23.38 13.35 -8.56
N ASN A 31 -24.38 12.87 -7.84
CA ASN A 31 -24.21 12.24 -6.53
C ASN A 31 -23.93 10.75 -6.70
N PHE A 32 -22.95 10.24 -5.94
CA PHE A 32 -22.58 8.83 -5.88
C PHE A 32 -23.00 8.24 -4.53
N ASP A 33 -23.32 6.95 -4.52
CA ASP A 33 -23.55 6.23 -3.27
C ASP A 33 -22.21 6.06 -2.55
N TYR A 34 -21.15 5.69 -3.28
CA TYR A 34 -19.79 5.59 -2.75
C TYR A 34 -18.79 6.38 -3.59
N ILE A 35 -17.91 7.13 -2.92
CA ILE A 35 -16.69 7.62 -3.53
C ILE A 35 -15.52 6.91 -2.86
N ILE A 36 -14.66 6.29 -3.68
CA ILE A 36 -13.42 5.63 -3.25
C ILE A 36 -12.25 6.48 -3.71
N ILE A 37 -11.39 6.91 -2.77
CA ILE A 37 -10.21 7.71 -3.09
C ILE A 37 -9.00 6.77 -3.19
N GLY A 38 -8.43 6.65 -4.39
CA GLY A 38 -7.28 5.82 -4.73
C GLY A 38 -7.64 4.56 -5.51
N ALA A 39 -7.03 4.40 -6.69
CA ALA A 39 -7.15 3.22 -7.57
C ALA A 39 -5.99 2.24 -7.39
N GLY A 40 -5.50 2.10 -6.16
CA GLY A 40 -4.63 1.00 -5.75
C GLY A 40 -5.42 -0.30 -5.57
N ILE A 41 -4.70 -1.39 -5.24
CA ILE A 41 -5.33 -2.71 -5.07
C ILE A 41 -6.47 -2.70 -4.06
N ILE A 42 -6.35 -1.96 -2.95
CA ILE A 42 -7.39 -1.91 -1.91
C ILE A 42 -8.63 -1.19 -2.44
N GLY A 43 -8.49 -0.01 -3.06
CA GLY A 43 -9.64 0.71 -3.63
C GLY A 43 -10.34 -0.08 -4.73
N LEU A 44 -9.59 -0.78 -5.59
CA LEU A 44 -10.15 -1.64 -6.63
C LEU A 44 -10.89 -2.86 -6.06
N THR A 45 -10.35 -3.52 -5.04
CA THR A 45 -11.01 -4.68 -4.41
C THR A 45 -12.21 -4.27 -3.55
N VAL A 46 -12.17 -3.09 -2.90
CA VAL A 46 -13.34 -2.51 -2.21
C VAL A 46 -14.47 -2.22 -3.20
N ALA A 47 -14.16 -1.60 -4.35
CA ALA A 47 -15.16 -1.38 -5.40
C ALA A 47 -15.72 -2.70 -5.94
N PHE A 48 -14.85 -3.70 -6.16
CA PHE A 48 -15.23 -5.02 -6.63
C PHE A 48 -16.15 -5.73 -5.64
N GLU A 49 -15.87 -5.67 -4.35
CA GLU A 49 -16.70 -6.23 -3.29
C GLU A 49 -18.05 -5.54 -3.21
N LEU A 50 -18.09 -4.20 -3.26
CA LEU A 50 -19.32 -3.41 -3.24
C LEU A 50 -20.26 -3.76 -4.39
N ILE A 51 -19.79 -3.80 -5.64
CA ILE A 51 -20.64 -4.09 -6.79
C ILE A 51 -21.08 -5.54 -6.86
N ASN A 52 -20.32 -6.47 -6.28
CA ASN A 52 -20.73 -7.88 -6.22
C ASN A 52 -21.85 -8.09 -5.20
N ARG A 53 -21.85 -7.35 -4.08
CA ARG A 53 -22.91 -7.39 -3.08
C ARG A 53 -24.13 -6.55 -3.47
N PHE A 54 -23.89 -5.39 -4.08
CA PHE A 54 -24.90 -4.38 -4.39
C PHE A 54 -24.75 -3.88 -5.83
N PRO A 55 -25.34 -4.58 -6.79
CA PRO A 55 -25.16 -4.29 -8.21
C PRO A 55 -25.59 -2.89 -8.66
N ASP A 56 -26.52 -2.27 -7.98
CA ASP A 56 -27.14 -1.00 -8.39
C ASP A 56 -26.45 0.24 -7.81
N LEU A 57 -25.38 0.06 -6.99
CA LEU A 57 -24.65 1.17 -6.41
C LEU A 57 -23.94 2.02 -7.47
N LYS A 58 -24.07 3.33 -7.34
CA LYS A 58 -23.31 4.32 -8.12
C LYS A 58 -21.99 4.58 -7.40
N ILE A 59 -20.90 4.00 -7.93
CA ILE A 59 -19.56 4.11 -7.35
C ILE A 59 -18.66 4.95 -8.24
N LEU A 60 -17.88 5.86 -7.64
CA LEU A 60 -16.82 6.61 -8.29
C LEU A 60 -15.48 6.30 -7.62
N ILE A 61 -14.48 5.92 -8.41
CA ILE A 61 -13.08 5.88 -7.97
C ILE A 61 -12.37 7.13 -8.46
N VAL A 62 -11.79 7.91 -7.54
CA VAL A 62 -10.99 9.10 -7.85
C VAL A 62 -9.52 8.77 -7.64
N GLU A 63 -8.71 8.92 -8.69
CA GLU A 63 -7.27 8.61 -8.68
C GLU A 63 -6.46 9.82 -9.20
N LYS A 64 -5.39 10.18 -8.48
CA LYS A 64 -4.53 11.30 -8.84
C LYS A 64 -3.65 11.02 -10.07
N GLU A 65 -3.35 9.76 -10.32
CA GLU A 65 -2.51 9.32 -11.44
C GLU A 65 -3.32 9.07 -12.72
N VAL A 66 -2.58 8.83 -13.80
CA VAL A 66 -3.16 8.56 -15.13
C VAL A 66 -3.85 7.20 -15.24
N ASP A 67 -3.53 6.26 -14.32
CA ASP A 67 -4.04 4.89 -14.37
C ASP A 67 -3.93 4.22 -12.98
N VAL A 68 -4.47 3.02 -12.85
CA VAL A 68 -4.43 2.20 -11.63
C VAL A 68 -3.01 1.77 -11.26
N ALA A 69 -2.77 1.45 -9.99
CA ALA A 69 -1.56 0.80 -9.48
C ALA A 69 -0.24 1.54 -9.76
N GLN A 70 -0.22 2.85 -9.84
CA GLN A 70 1.00 3.63 -10.14
C GLN A 70 1.98 3.70 -8.96
N HIS A 71 1.51 3.45 -7.74
CA HIS A 71 2.29 3.49 -6.50
C HIS A 71 2.53 2.08 -5.92
N ALA A 72 2.43 1.90 -4.59
CA ALA A 72 2.76 0.66 -3.89
C ALA A 72 2.14 -0.59 -4.51
N SER A 73 0.91 -0.52 -5.02
CA SER A 73 0.20 -1.65 -5.62
C SER A 73 0.89 -2.20 -6.87
N GLY A 74 1.50 -1.36 -7.70
CA GLY A 74 2.24 -1.78 -8.90
C GLY A 74 3.76 -1.80 -8.74
N ARG A 75 4.27 -1.55 -7.52
CA ARG A 75 5.71 -1.44 -7.23
C ARG A 75 6.16 -2.33 -6.08
N ASN A 76 5.48 -3.45 -5.87
CA ASN A 76 5.81 -4.45 -4.85
C ASN A 76 6.47 -5.70 -5.45
N SER A 77 6.74 -6.69 -4.61
CA SER A 77 7.41 -7.91 -5.03
C SER A 77 6.56 -8.82 -5.92
N GLY A 78 5.25 -8.71 -5.87
CA GLY A 78 4.33 -9.66 -6.50
C GLY A 78 4.17 -10.97 -5.73
N VAL A 79 4.82 -11.12 -4.58
CA VAL A 79 4.75 -12.35 -3.77
C VAL A 79 3.41 -12.43 -3.04
N LEU A 80 2.69 -13.52 -3.23
CA LEU A 80 1.51 -13.90 -2.45
C LEU A 80 1.98 -14.66 -1.20
N HIS A 81 1.98 -13.97 -0.07
CA HIS A 81 2.46 -14.48 1.21
C HIS A 81 1.54 -15.55 1.78
N ALA A 82 2.11 -16.51 2.52
CA ALA A 82 1.33 -17.58 3.15
C ALA A 82 0.76 -17.22 4.54
N GLY A 83 1.32 -16.22 5.26
CA GLY A 83 0.73 -15.72 6.52
C GLY A 83 1.40 -16.15 7.81
N PHE A 84 2.56 -16.81 7.79
CA PHE A 84 3.21 -17.38 8.99
C PHE A 84 4.10 -16.40 9.79
N TYR A 85 4.30 -15.18 9.32
CA TYR A 85 5.14 -14.19 10.03
C TYR A 85 4.40 -13.47 11.17
N TYR A 86 3.06 -13.42 11.11
CA TYR A 86 2.23 -12.56 11.92
C TYR A 86 1.74 -13.26 13.18
N THR A 87 1.51 -12.51 14.25
CA THR A 87 0.86 -13.02 15.47
C THR A 87 -0.59 -13.39 15.17
N ALA A 88 -1.09 -14.46 15.82
CA ALA A 88 -2.39 -15.05 15.46
C ALA A 88 -3.59 -14.11 15.67
N ASP A 89 -3.44 -13.12 16.55
CA ASP A 89 -4.45 -12.11 16.90
C ASP A 89 -4.45 -10.88 15.96
N SER A 90 -3.47 -10.79 15.04
CA SER A 90 -3.35 -9.65 14.13
C SER A 90 -4.32 -9.75 12.95
N LEU A 91 -4.77 -8.59 12.44
CA LEU A 91 -5.57 -8.52 11.20
C LEU A 91 -4.78 -9.09 10.01
N LYS A 92 -3.45 -8.89 9.99
CA LYS A 92 -2.57 -9.48 8.97
C LYS A 92 -2.63 -11.01 8.97
N ALA A 93 -2.59 -11.67 10.13
CA ALA A 93 -2.74 -13.12 10.21
C ALA A 93 -4.12 -13.56 9.71
N ARG A 94 -5.17 -12.91 10.22
CA ARG A 94 -6.57 -13.18 9.87
C ARG A 94 -6.82 -13.16 8.35
N PHE A 95 -6.26 -12.16 7.65
CA PHE A 95 -6.59 -11.98 6.22
C PHE A 95 -5.59 -12.62 5.25
N THR A 96 -4.37 -13.04 5.69
CA THR A 96 -3.35 -13.47 4.72
C THR A 96 -3.64 -14.84 4.12
N VAL A 97 -4.05 -15.81 4.92
CA VAL A 97 -4.29 -17.18 4.45
C VAL A 97 -5.41 -17.20 3.42
N GLU A 98 -6.55 -16.64 3.78
CA GLU A 98 -7.71 -16.55 2.88
C GLU A 98 -7.44 -15.61 1.70
N GLY A 99 -6.75 -14.50 1.93
CA GLY A 99 -6.36 -13.57 0.87
C GLY A 99 -5.45 -14.22 -0.18
N ASN A 100 -4.49 -15.04 0.24
CA ASN A 100 -3.65 -15.82 -0.69
C ASN A 100 -4.51 -16.73 -1.56
N ARG A 101 -5.44 -17.48 -0.95
CA ARG A 101 -6.35 -18.39 -1.66
C ARG A 101 -7.23 -17.64 -2.65
N ARG A 102 -7.89 -16.55 -2.21
CA ARG A 102 -8.78 -15.72 -3.05
C ARG A 102 -8.02 -15.04 -4.19
N MET A 103 -6.84 -14.49 -3.92
CA MET A 103 -6.03 -13.84 -4.96
C MET A 103 -5.61 -14.83 -6.04
N LYS A 104 -5.16 -16.04 -5.67
CA LYS A 104 -4.85 -17.10 -6.64
C LYS A 104 -6.09 -17.52 -7.43
N ALA A 105 -7.24 -17.70 -6.77
CA ALA A 105 -8.50 -18.05 -7.42
C ALA A 105 -8.92 -16.96 -8.43
N PHE A 106 -8.85 -15.69 -8.03
CA PHE A 106 -9.12 -14.56 -8.91
C PHE A 106 -8.21 -14.55 -10.14
N CYS A 107 -6.90 -14.70 -9.92
CA CYS A 107 -5.93 -14.72 -11.02
C CYS A 107 -6.23 -15.84 -12.01
N ARG A 108 -6.44 -17.07 -11.54
CA ARG A 108 -6.74 -18.24 -12.40
C ARG A 108 -8.04 -18.05 -13.16
N ALA A 109 -9.11 -17.61 -12.49
CA ALA A 109 -10.41 -17.38 -13.11
C ALA A 109 -10.40 -16.29 -14.19
N ASN A 110 -9.44 -15.37 -14.10
CA ASN A 110 -9.34 -14.22 -14.99
C ASN A 110 -8.14 -14.26 -15.96
N GLY A 111 -7.45 -15.39 -16.09
CA GLY A 111 -6.33 -15.56 -17.00
C GLY A 111 -5.07 -14.78 -16.61
N VAL A 112 -4.94 -14.34 -15.35
CA VAL A 112 -3.71 -13.74 -14.83
C VAL A 112 -2.76 -14.83 -14.39
N LYS A 113 -1.51 -14.78 -14.87
CA LYS A 113 -0.50 -15.80 -14.59
C LYS A 113 -0.18 -15.86 -13.09
N VAL A 114 -0.16 -17.08 -12.54
CA VAL A 114 0.31 -17.40 -11.18
C VAL A 114 1.50 -18.34 -11.29
N ASN A 115 2.64 -17.96 -10.72
CA ASN A 115 3.80 -18.82 -10.60
C ASN A 115 3.85 -19.37 -9.17
N GLU A 116 3.72 -20.69 -9.00
CA GLU A 116 3.77 -21.38 -7.70
C GLU A 116 5.22 -21.50 -7.21
N THR A 117 5.85 -20.37 -7.02
CA THR A 117 7.29 -20.21 -6.72
C THR A 117 7.69 -20.83 -5.39
N ARG A 118 6.72 -21.10 -4.49
CA ARG A 118 7.01 -21.60 -3.14
C ARG A 118 7.93 -20.64 -2.37
N LYS A 119 8.30 -20.98 -1.14
CA LYS A 119 9.26 -20.20 -0.33
C LYS A 119 10.01 -21.11 0.61
N VAL A 120 11.29 -20.80 0.82
CA VAL A 120 12.08 -21.30 1.93
C VAL A 120 12.54 -20.13 2.81
N VAL A 121 12.51 -20.31 4.12
CA VAL A 121 13.14 -19.40 5.08
C VAL A 121 14.36 -20.13 5.63
N VAL A 122 15.52 -19.50 5.54
CA VAL A 122 16.81 -20.11 5.90
C VAL A 122 17.38 -19.46 7.17
N ALA A 123 17.94 -20.27 8.06
CA ALA A 123 18.68 -19.83 9.22
C ALA A 123 20.18 -19.74 8.91
N ALA A 124 20.84 -18.74 9.45
CA ALA A 124 22.30 -18.56 9.33
C ALA A 124 23.07 -19.13 10.53
N ASN A 125 22.41 -19.29 11.69
CA ASN A 125 23.00 -19.71 12.96
C ASN A 125 21.97 -20.33 13.92
N ALA A 126 22.42 -20.76 15.09
CA ALA A 126 21.57 -21.42 16.10
C ALA A 126 20.43 -20.52 16.64
N ASP A 127 20.64 -19.21 16.76
CA ASP A 127 19.58 -18.30 17.24
C ASP A 127 18.51 -18.08 16.19
N GLU A 128 18.89 -17.98 14.93
CA GLU A 128 17.94 -17.95 13.82
C GLU A 128 17.20 -19.29 13.67
N LEU A 129 17.83 -20.43 13.98
CA LEU A 129 17.15 -21.72 14.01
C LEU A 129 16.04 -21.76 15.06
N LYS A 130 16.27 -21.23 16.27
CA LYS A 130 15.22 -21.10 17.29
C LYS A 130 14.06 -20.25 16.80
N MET A 131 14.36 -19.13 16.12
CA MET A 131 13.35 -18.26 15.54
C MET A 131 12.59 -18.92 14.39
N LEU A 132 13.24 -19.79 13.62
CA LEU A 132 12.60 -20.58 12.57
C LEU A 132 11.52 -21.51 13.14
N HIS A 133 11.77 -22.14 14.29
CA HIS A 133 10.79 -22.93 15.02
C HIS A 133 9.63 -22.08 15.55
N GLU A 134 9.89 -20.84 15.99
CA GLU A 134 8.82 -19.90 16.37
C GLU A 134 7.95 -19.53 15.17
N LEU A 135 8.54 -19.28 14.00
CA LEU A 135 7.78 -19.04 12.76
C LEU A 135 6.90 -20.24 12.38
N LYS A 136 7.40 -21.48 12.58
CA LYS A 136 6.61 -22.69 12.37
C LYS A 136 5.40 -22.71 13.32
N ARG A 137 5.59 -22.45 14.62
CA ARG A 137 4.49 -22.40 15.60
C ARG A 137 3.45 -21.32 15.27
N ARG A 138 3.90 -20.12 14.86
CA ARG A 138 2.98 -19.06 14.39
C ARG A 138 2.19 -19.50 13.18
N GLY A 139 2.88 -20.09 12.19
CA GLY A 139 2.24 -20.59 10.99
C GLY A 139 1.18 -21.66 11.29
N ASP A 140 1.45 -22.58 12.21
CA ASP A 140 0.50 -23.61 12.62
C ASP A 140 -0.75 -22.99 13.28
N ARG A 141 -0.56 -22.02 14.17
CA ARG A 141 -1.68 -21.27 14.80
C ARG A 141 -2.51 -20.49 13.77
N ASN A 142 -1.87 -19.99 12.72
CA ASN A 142 -2.54 -19.26 11.64
C ASN A 142 -3.13 -20.19 10.56
N GLY A 143 -3.05 -21.51 10.72
CA GLY A 143 -3.56 -22.48 9.74
C GLY A 143 -2.73 -22.57 8.45
N VAL A 144 -1.45 -22.17 8.49
CA VAL A 144 -0.57 -22.18 7.32
C VAL A 144 0.13 -23.53 7.20
N THR A 145 0.06 -24.16 6.03
CA THR A 145 0.83 -25.37 5.74
C THR A 145 2.31 -25.06 5.63
N LEU A 146 3.10 -25.55 6.57
CA LEU A 146 4.56 -25.36 6.65
C LEU A 146 5.26 -26.67 6.99
N LYS A 147 6.49 -26.84 6.49
CA LYS A 147 7.34 -27.99 6.81
C LYS A 147 8.73 -27.51 7.24
N LEU A 148 9.21 -27.99 8.40
CA LEU A 148 10.64 -27.95 8.70
C LEU A 148 11.32 -29.01 7.85
N ILE A 149 12.37 -28.64 7.14
CA ILE A 149 13.14 -29.52 6.25
C ILE A 149 14.62 -29.40 6.61
N ASP A 150 15.34 -30.49 6.52
CA ASP A 150 16.78 -30.54 6.71
C ASP A 150 17.55 -30.05 5.46
N GLU A 151 18.85 -29.98 5.57
CA GLU A 151 19.73 -29.54 4.48
C GLU A 151 19.65 -30.46 3.25
N ALA A 152 19.48 -31.77 3.45
CA ALA A 152 19.39 -32.73 2.34
C ALA A 152 18.11 -32.51 1.54
N ARG A 153 16.97 -32.31 2.22
CA ARG A 153 15.69 -31.99 1.57
C ARG A 153 15.72 -30.62 0.93
N LEU A 154 16.34 -29.63 1.56
CA LEU A 154 16.53 -28.30 0.99
C LEU A 154 17.33 -28.39 -0.32
N LYS A 155 18.45 -29.11 -0.33
CA LYS A 155 19.29 -29.34 -1.52
C LYS A 155 18.52 -30.00 -2.66
N ALA A 156 17.60 -30.92 -2.35
CA ALA A 156 16.75 -31.55 -3.35
C ALA A 156 15.72 -30.56 -3.96
N ILE A 157 15.25 -29.57 -3.19
CA ILE A 157 14.32 -28.54 -3.66
C ILE A 157 15.05 -27.47 -4.47
N ASP A 158 16.15 -26.95 -3.90
CA ASP A 158 16.96 -25.88 -4.50
C ASP A 158 18.44 -26.07 -4.08
N PRO A 159 19.28 -26.62 -4.97
CA PRO A 159 20.64 -27.04 -4.62
C PRO A 159 21.58 -25.86 -4.30
N ASN A 160 21.23 -24.64 -4.70
CA ASN A 160 22.07 -23.47 -4.48
C ASN A 160 21.81 -22.80 -3.13
N ILE A 161 20.70 -23.08 -2.45
CA ILE A 161 20.38 -22.49 -1.17
C ILE A 161 21.20 -23.16 -0.07
N LYS A 162 21.57 -22.38 0.95
CA LYS A 162 22.20 -22.88 2.18
C LYS A 162 21.41 -22.46 3.40
N THR A 163 21.44 -23.30 4.42
CA THR A 163 20.82 -23.03 5.73
C THR A 163 21.68 -23.63 6.84
N TYR A 164 21.49 -23.21 8.05
CA TYR A 164 22.05 -23.84 9.25
C TYR A 164 21.07 -24.90 9.73
N GLN A 165 21.42 -26.19 9.59
CA GLN A 165 20.67 -27.38 9.97
C GLN A 165 19.29 -27.52 9.31
N GLN A 166 18.38 -26.55 9.47
CA GLN A 166 17.00 -26.63 8.97
C GLN A 166 16.58 -25.37 8.24
N ALA A 167 15.59 -25.53 7.38
CA ALA A 167 14.85 -24.46 6.72
C ALA A 167 13.35 -24.63 6.92
N LEU A 168 12.58 -23.54 6.85
CA LEU A 168 11.12 -23.58 6.86
C LEU A 168 10.61 -23.49 5.42
N TYR A 169 9.93 -24.52 4.97
CA TYR A 169 9.35 -24.60 3.63
C TYR A 169 7.87 -24.27 3.62
N SER A 170 7.49 -23.33 2.77
CA SER A 170 6.11 -22.90 2.53
C SER A 170 5.69 -23.22 1.10
N PRO A 171 4.87 -24.25 0.89
CA PRO A 171 4.44 -24.68 -0.46
C PRO A 171 3.44 -23.71 -1.10
N ASN A 172 2.68 -22.95 -0.30
CA ASN A 172 1.56 -22.13 -0.77
C ASN A 172 1.94 -20.70 -1.16
N THR A 173 3.22 -20.32 -1.05
CA THR A 173 3.71 -19.03 -1.55
C THR A 173 3.79 -19.06 -3.07
N ALA A 174 3.28 -18.00 -3.73
CA ALA A 174 3.31 -17.86 -5.17
C ALA A 174 3.75 -16.44 -5.57
N SER A 175 3.90 -16.19 -6.87
CA SER A 175 4.17 -14.86 -7.42
C SER A 175 3.21 -14.54 -8.56
N VAL A 176 2.79 -13.29 -8.64
CA VAL A 176 1.93 -12.73 -9.70
C VAL A 176 2.52 -11.41 -10.20
N ASP A 177 2.04 -10.91 -11.35
CA ASP A 177 2.28 -9.52 -11.71
C ASP A 177 1.22 -8.63 -11.02
N PRO A 178 1.62 -7.76 -10.07
CA PRO A 178 0.66 -6.94 -9.34
C PRO A 178 -0.01 -5.87 -10.21
N ARG A 179 0.63 -5.44 -11.30
CA ARG A 179 0.03 -4.49 -12.25
C ARG A 179 -1.04 -5.17 -13.08
N GLU A 180 -0.76 -6.37 -13.57
CA GLU A 180 -1.71 -7.17 -14.33
C GLU A 180 -2.98 -7.47 -13.53
N VAL A 181 -2.84 -7.83 -12.25
CA VAL A 181 -3.99 -8.02 -11.33
C VAL A 181 -4.83 -6.74 -11.23
N CYS A 182 -4.21 -5.58 -11.02
CA CYS A 182 -4.93 -4.30 -10.91
C CYS A 182 -5.60 -3.90 -12.23
N GLN A 183 -4.94 -4.11 -13.37
CA GLN A 183 -5.52 -3.84 -14.70
C GLN A 183 -6.71 -4.76 -14.99
N LYS A 184 -6.63 -6.03 -14.60
CA LYS A 184 -7.76 -6.96 -14.72
C LYS A 184 -8.95 -6.50 -13.88
N LEU A 185 -8.73 -6.08 -12.62
CA LEU A 185 -9.78 -5.51 -11.78
C LEU A 185 -10.41 -4.27 -12.44
N LYS A 186 -9.59 -3.32 -12.94
CA LYS A 186 -10.08 -2.16 -13.68
C LYS A 186 -10.96 -2.57 -14.85
N THR A 187 -10.55 -3.56 -15.64
CA THR A 187 -11.31 -4.07 -16.79
C THR A 187 -12.67 -4.64 -16.38
N LEU A 188 -12.73 -5.37 -15.27
CA LEU A 188 -13.99 -5.94 -14.74
C LEU A 188 -14.93 -4.88 -14.16
N LEU A 189 -14.36 -3.77 -13.66
CA LEU A 189 -15.11 -2.69 -13.03
C LEU A 189 -15.61 -1.61 -14.02
N LYS A 190 -14.98 -1.45 -15.20
CA LYS A 190 -15.12 -0.29 -16.09
C LYS A 190 -16.56 0.04 -16.52
N ASP A 191 -17.41 -0.97 -16.63
CA ASP A 191 -18.80 -0.78 -17.11
C ASP A 191 -19.80 -0.55 -15.94
N ARG A 192 -19.33 -0.65 -14.67
CA ARG A 192 -20.13 -0.60 -13.46
C ARG A 192 -19.68 0.47 -12.46
N VAL A 193 -18.43 0.91 -12.56
CA VAL A 193 -17.80 1.89 -11.67
C VAL A 193 -17.25 3.03 -12.52
N ALA A 194 -17.58 4.26 -12.15
CA ALA A 194 -16.99 5.43 -12.77
C ALA A 194 -15.54 5.61 -12.29
N PHE A 195 -14.63 5.90 -13.21
CA PHE A 195 -13.23 6.22 -12.90
C PHE A 195 -12.93 7.67 -13.26
N ARG A 196 -12.31 8.38 -12.32
CA ARG A 196 -11.78 9.72 -12.53
C ARG A 196 -10.29 9.76 -12.26
N PHE A 197 -9.50 9.56 -13.30
CA PHE A 197 -8.04 9.66 -13.28
C PHE A 197 -7.54 11.09 -13.38
N ASN A 198 -6.24 11.32 -13.18
CA ASN A 198 -5.58 12.63 -13.18
C ASN A 198 -6.27 13.64 -12.25
N THR A 199 -6.84 13.15 -11.13
CA THR A 199 -7.68 13.97 -10.27
C THR A 199 -7.27 13.78 -8.81
N GLN A 200 -6.42 14.69 -8.33
CA GLN A 200 -6.00 14.71 -6.94
C GLN A 200 -7.04 15.41 -6.07
N VAL A 201 -7.72 14.67 -5.18
CA VAL A 201 -8.63 15.24 -4.19
C VAL A 201 -7.86 16.27 -3.34
N ARG A 202 -8.38 17.50 -3.28
CA ARG A 202 -7.79 18.61 -2.54
C ARG A 202 -8.59 18.96 -1.29
N GLN A 203 -9.90 18.83 -1.35
CA GLN A 203 -10.80 19.18 -0.28
C GLN A 203 -11.97 18.23 -0.19
N ILE A 204 -12.36 17.94 1.05
CA ILE A 204 -13.59 17.20 1.39
C ILE A 204 -14.37 18.09 2.36
N ARG A 205 -15.59 18.47 1.99
CA ARG A 205 -16.50 19.23 2.85
C ARG A 205 -17.95 18.86 2.53
N GLU A 206 -18.80 18.76 3.56
CA GLU A 206 -20.26 18.55 3.41
C GLU A 206 -20.62 17.43 2.44
N ASN A 207 -19.92 16.28 2.54
CA ASN A 207 -20.10 15.12 1.67
C ASN A 207 -19.81 15.40 0.18
N VAL A 208 -18.95 16.37 -0.11
CA VAL A 208 -18.46 16.67 -1.45
C VAL A 208 -16.93 16.53 -1.48
N VAL A 209 -16.41 15.78 -2.45
CA VAL A 209 -14.99 15.79 -2.80
C VAL A 209 -14.73 16.83 -3.89
N SER A 210 -13.64 17.57 -3.77
CA SER A 210 -13.26 18.61 -4.73
C SER A 210 -11.81 18.49 -5.16
N ALA A 211 -11.57 18.74 -6.47
CA ALA A 211 -10.25 18.72 -7.11
C ALA A 211 -10.21 19.70 -8.29
N GLY A 212 -9.79 20.94 -8.05
CA GLY A 212 -9.81 22.00 -9.06
C GLY A 212 -11.25 22.33 -9.52
N LYS A 213 -11.54 22.11 -10.81
CA LYS A 213 -12.90 22.32 -11.35
C LYS A 213 -13.84 21.13 -11.13
N PHE A 214 -13.32 19.99 -10.68
CA PHE A 214 -14.09 18.79 -10.42
C PHE A 214 -14.67 18.84 -9.00
N SER A 215 -15.96 18.49 -8.87
CA SER A 215 -16.58 18.18 -7.59
C SER A 215 -17.63 17.08 -7.75
N ALA A 216 -17.78 16.23 -6.72
CA ALA A 216 -18.77 15.17 -6.69
C ALA A 216 -19.28 14.97 -5.26
N GLY A 217 -20.59 14.80 -5.13
CA GLY A 217 -21.24 14.46 -3.87
C GLY A 217 -21.21 12.95 -3.61
N PHE A 218 -21.22 12.56 -2.33
CA PHE A 218 -21.27 11.16 -1.93
C PHE A 218 -22.20 10.93 -0.74
N ARG A 219 -22.73 9.71 -0.63
CA ARG A 219 -23.40 9.23 0.58
C ARG A 219 -22.39 8.66 1.57
N TYR A 220 -21.39 7.94 1.05
CA TYR A 220 -20.32 7.35 1.84
C TYR A 220 -18.96 7.45 1.12
N LEU A 221 -17.89 7.70 1.89
CA LEU A 221 -16.54 7.82 1.37
C LEU A 221 -15.67 6.68 1.90
N VAL A 222 -14.90 6.03 1.00
CA VAL A 222 -13.85 5.08 1.40
C VAL A 222 -12.49 5.62 0.98
N ASN A 223 -11.66 5.92 1.97
CA ASN A 223 -10.31 6.43 1.74
C ASN A 223 -9.31 5.27 1.63
N CYS A 224 -8.82 5.03 0.41
CA CYS A 224 -7.77 4.06 0.06
C CYS A 224 -6.55 4.76 -0.55
N ALA A 225 -6.25 6.00 -0.13
CA ALA A 225 -5.25 6.87 -0.76
C ALA A 225 -3.78 6.51 -0.47
N GLY A 226 -3.50 5.40 0.23
CA GLY A 226 -2.14 4.89 0.45
C GLY A 226 -1.23 5.92 1.11
N LEU A 227 -0.22 6.42 0.41
CA LEU A 227 0.74 7.42 0.93
C LEU A 227 0.08 8.73 1.43
N TYR A 228 -1.16 9.00 1.04
CA TYR A 228 -1.91 10.21 1.41
C TYR A 228 -3.15 9.91 2.27
N ALA A 229 -3.29 8.67 2.75
CA ALA A 229 -4.47 8.25 3.49
C ALA A 229 -4.69 9.07 4.77
N ASP A 230 -3.61 9.41 5.49
CA ASP A 230 -3.64 10.28 6.67
C ASP A 230 -4.13 11.70 6.32
N LYS A 231 -3.67 12.28 5.21
CA LYS A 231 -4.05 13.64 4.80
C LYS A 231 -5.52 13.75 4.38
N ILE A 232 -6.03 12.68 3.75
CA ILE A 232 -7.46 12.59 3.40
C ILE A 232 -8.31 12.41 4.66
N ALA A 233 -7.91 11.54 5.58
CA ALA A 233 -8.63 11.28 6.83
C ALA A 233 -8.68 12.54 7.72
N GLN A 234 -7.57 13.24 7.85
CA GLN A 234 -7.47 14.48 8.65
C GLN A 234 -8.38 15.61 8.15
N GLN A 235 -8.78 15.62 6.88
CA GLN A 235 -9.80 16.58 6.40
C GLN A 235 -11.20 16.28 6.94
N MET A 236 -11.42 15.11 7.52
CA MET A 236 -12.67 14.68 8.14
C MET A 236 -12.51 14.46 9.66
N ASP A 237 -11.46 15.04 10.26
CA ASP A 237 -11.10 14.93 11.68
C ASP A 237 -10.83 13.49 12.16
N ILE A 238 -10.41 12.59 11.24
CA ILE A 238 -10.09 11.20 11.53
C ILE A 238 -8.57 10.98 11.42
N GLY A 239 -8.04 10.07 12.25
CA GLY A 239 -6.63 9.67 12.19
C GLY A 239 -5.64 10.74 12.66
N ASN A 240 -6.07 11.72 13.46
CA ASN A 240 -5.23 12.82 13.91
C ASN A 240 -4.02 12.39 14.75
N ALA A 241 -4.07 11.19 15.35
CA ALA A 241 -2.94 10.61 16.07
C ALA A 241 -1.84 10.07 15.17
N PHE A 242 -2.06 9.99 13.86
CA PHE A 242 -1.16 9.34 12.92
C PHE A 242 -0.54 10.30 11.90
N THR A 243 0.58 9.89 11.35
CA THR A 243 1.19 10.47 10.15
C THR A 243 1.88 9.39 9.33
N MET A 244 2.06 9.65 8.04
CA MET A 244 2.68 8.70 7.13
C MET A 244 4.19 8.93 7.02
N LEU A 245 4.99 7.90 7.32
CA LEU A 245 6.43 7.87 7.04
C LEU A 245 6.70 6.97 5.82
N PRO A 246 7.25 7.52 4.75
CA PRO A 246 7.58 6.75 3.56
C PRO A 246 8.91 6.01 3.73
N PHE A 247 8.95 4.71 3.36
CA PHE A 247 10.19 3.92 3.28
C PHE A 247 10.40 3.39 1.87
N LYS A 248 11.56 3.68 1.31
CA LYS A 248 11.93 3.30 -0.07
C LYS A 248 12.45 1.87 -0.11
N GLY A 249 11.82 1.05 -0.94
CA GLY A 249 12.24 -0.31 -1.25
C GLY A 249 12.98 -0.34 -2.57
N LEU A 250 14.29 -0.55 -2.54
CA LEU A 250 15.11 -0.78 -3.71
C LEU A 250 15.12 -2.27 -4.04
N TYR A 251 15.09 -2.58 -5.33
CA TYR A 251 15.24 -3.92 -5.86
C TYR A 251 16.34 -3.95 -6.90
N LEU A 252 17.07 -5.05 -6.94
CA LEU A 252 18.04 -5.37 -7.99
C LEU A 252 17.60 -6.66 -8.69
N LYS A 253 17.52 -6.63 -10.02
CA LYS A 253 17.27 -7.82 -10.85
C LYS A 253 18.59 -8.49 -11.16
N TYR A 254 18.70 -9.78 -10.92
CA TYR A 254 19.86 -10.57 -11.32
C TYR A 254 19.93 -10.68 -12.86
N ALA A 255 21.09 -10.41 -13.43
CA ALA A 255 21.30 -10.40 -14.87
C ALA A 255 21.97 -11.70 -15.40
N GLY A 256 22.30 -12.64 -14.50
CA GLY A 256 22.83 -13.95 -14.84
C GLY A 256 21.74 -15.01 -15.06
N ASP A 257 22.10 -16.27 -14.84
CA ASP A 257 21.18 -17.42 -14.97
C ASP A 257 20.01 -17.31 -13.99
N GLN A 258 18.81 -17.25 -14.53
CA GLN A 258 17.57 -17.11 -13.74
C GLN A 258 17.19 -18.39 -12.99
N ASN A 259 17.87 -19.54 -13.26
CA ASN A 259 17.70 -20.78 -12.52
C ASN A 259 18.61 -20.86 -11.29
N ILE A 260 19.33 -19.79 -10.98
CA ILE A 260 20.21 -19.71 -9.81
C ILE A 260 19.51 -19.98 -8.49
N VAL A 261 18.22 -19.63 -8.41
CA VAL A 261 17.28 -20.05 -7.35
C VAL A 261 15.96 -20.51 -7.98
N LYS A 262 15.37 -21.56 -7.42
CA LYS A 262 14.11 -22.16 -7.90
C LYS A 262 12.90 -21.72 -7.08
N THR A 263 13.14 -21.15 -5.89
CA THR A 263 12.10 -20.72 -4.94
C THR A 263 12.34 -19.29 -4.48
N ASN A 264 11.38 -18.69 -3.79
CA ASN A 264 11.66 -17.50 -3.00
C ASN A 264 12.52 -17.88 -1.79
N VAL A 265 13.60 -17.14 -1.52
CA VAL A 265 14.53 -17.43 -0.43
C VAL A 265 14.59 -16.24 0.51
N TYR A 266 14.19 -16.44 1.75
CA TYR A 266 14.12 -15.39 2.76
C TYR A 266 15.04 -15.73 3.94
N PRO A 267 15.72 -14.75 4.55
CA PRO A 267 16.36 -14.97 5.84
C PRO A 267 15.29 -15.07 6.93
N VAL A 268 15.67 -15.62 8.06
CA VAL A 268 14.86 -15.49 9.29
C VAL A 268 14.78 -14.01 9.66
N PRO A 269 13.56 -13.45 9.80
CA PRO A 269 13.40 -12.04 10.13
C PRO A 269 13.66 -11.78 11.62
N ASN A 270 14.13 -10.57 11.93
CA ASN A 270 14.01 -10.06 13.28
C ASN A 270 12.55 -9.63 13.50
N LEU A 271 11.81 -10.37 14.34
CA LEU A 271 10.38 -10.16 14.57
C LEU A 271 10.02 -8.82 15.24
N ASN A 272 11.02 -8.14 15.82
CA ASN A 272 10.85 -6.80 16.39
C ASN A 272 11.03 -5.69 15.35
N ASN A 273 11.37 -6.05 14.10
CA ASN A 273 11.56 -5.11 13.01
C ASN A 273 10.35 -5.16 12.07
N PRO A 274 9.73 -4.01 11.69
CA PRO A 274 8.62 -3.97 10.75
C PRO A 274 9.00 -4.41 9.33
N PHE A 275 10.30 -4.56 9.06
CA PHE A 275 10.80 -4.87 7.73
C PHE A 275 11.48 -6.23 7.69
N LEU A 276 11.15 -7.02 6.68
CA LEU A 276 11.88 -8.24 6.36
C LEU A 276 13.25 -7.87 5.76
N GLY A 277 14.28 -8.64 6.06
CA GLY A 277 15.60 -8.48 5.46
C GLY A 277 15.60 -8.67 3.94
N VAL A 278 16.74 -8.41 3.32
CA VAL A 278 16.96 -8.66 1.89
C VAL A 278 16.72 -10.13 1.59
N HIS A 279 15.97 -10.42 0.53
CA HIS A 279 15.61 -11.77 0.15
C HIS A 279 15.57 -11.95 -1.36
N PHE A 280 15.64 -13.18 -1.84
CA PHE A 280 15.41 -13.52 -3.24
C PHE A 280 13.92 -13.67 -3.52
N THR A 281 13.49 -13.06 -4.59
CA THR A 281 12.16 -13.26 -5.14
C THR A 281 12.25 -13.84 -6.55
N LYS A 282 11.59 -14.97 -6.76
CA LYS A 282 11.28 -15.51 -8.08
C LYS A 282 10.00 -14.88 -8.57
N THR A 283 10.06 -14.12 -9.67
CA THR A 283 8.88 -13.41 -10.20
C THR A 283 7.93 -14.33 -10.94
N VAL A 284 6.79 -13.81 -11.37
CA VAL A 284 5.84 -14.54 -12.22
C VAL A 284 6.44 -14.98 -13.56
N ASN A 285 7.45 -14.26 -14.05
CA ASN A 285 8.18 -14.55 -15.28
C ASN A 285 9.51 -15.29 -15.04
N ASP A 286 9.64 -15.96 -13.90
CA ASP A 286 10.83 -16.69 -13.49
C ASP A 286 12.12 -15.86 -13.38
N GLU A 287 12.01 -14.54 -13.36
CA GLU A 287 13.14 -13.65 -13.12
C GLU A 287 13.51 -13.65 -11.63
N VAL A 288 14.79 -13.54 -11.35
CA VAL A 288 15.33 -13.45 -9.98
C VAL A 288 15.64 -12.00 -9.64
N LYS A 289 15.12 -11.53 -8.51
CA LYS A 289 15.46 -10.22 -7.93
C LYS A 289 15.77 -10.33 -6.45
N ILE A 290 16.59 -9.40 -5.95
CA ILE A 290 16.89 -9.25 -4.52
C ILE A 290 16.36 -7.92 -4.00
N GLY A 291 16.04 -7.87 -2.74
CA GLY A 291 15.41 -6.75 -2.04
C GLY A 291 14.16 -7.19 -1.30
N PRO A 292 13.27 -6.23 -0.93
CA PRO A 292 13.51 -4.79 -0.95
C PRO A 292 14.32 -4.30 0.25
N THR A 293 14.85 -3.10 0.14
CA THR A 293 15.33 -2.31 1.28
C THR A 293 14.15 -1.66 2.03
N ALA A 294 14.45 -1.00 3.15
CA ALA A 294 13.50 -0.15 3.87
C ALA A 294 14.17 1.18 4.24
N ILE A 295 14.72 1.84 3.23
CA ILE A 295 15.47 3.09 3.40
C ILE A 295 14.48 4.22 3.69
N PRO A 296 14.70 5.06 4.72
CA PRO A 296 13.92 6.28 4.93
C PRO A 296 13.84 7.12 3.65
N ALA A 297 12.66 7.60 3.29
CA ALA A 297 12.44 8.47 2.14
C ALA A 297 12.05 9.85 2.61
N PHE A 298 12.65 10.89 2.07
CA PHE A 298 12.55 12.26 2.60
C PHE A 298 11.28 13.03 2.22
N TRP A 299 10.47 12.53 1.31
CA TRP A 299 9.09 12.98 1.01
C TRP A 299 8.28 11.81 0.49
N ARG A 300 6.95 11.94 0.47
CA ARG A 300 6.04 10.82 0.22
C ARG A 300 6.28 10.09 -1.10
N GLU A 301 6.67 10.80 -2.16
CA GLU A 301 6.94 10.23 -3.48
C GLU A 301 8.40 10.30 -3.89
N HIS A 302 9.32 10.17 -2.95
CA HIS A 302 10.76 10.15 -3.20
C HIS A 302 11.21 8.88 -3.95
N TYR A 303 10.72 8.70 -5.18
CA TYR A 303 11.10 7.56 -6.01
C TYR A 303 12.50 7.72 -6.60
N ARG A 304 12.81 8.88 -7.21
CA ARG A 304 14.11 9.17 -7.87
C ARG A 304 14.48 10.63 -7.74
N GLY A 305 15.74 10.92 -7.38
CA GLY A 305 16.28 12.27 -7.32
C GLY A 305 15.30 13.24 -6.66
N PHE A 306 15.10 14.40 -7.24
CA PHE A 306 14.13 15.42 -6.80
C PHE A 306 12.75 15.30 -7.45
N SER A 307 12.45 14.18 -8.09
CA SER A 307 11.13 13.94 -8.69
C SER A 307 10.01 14.10 -7.66
N ARG A 308 8.98 14.88 -7.99
CA ARG A 308 7.81 15.17 -7.14
C ARG A 308 8.18 15.71 -5.75
N PHE A 309 9.26 16.47 -5.66
CA PHE A 309 9.67 17.12 -4.43
C PHE A 309 8.59 18.08 -3.92
N SER A 310 8.32 18.02 -2.64
CA SER A 310 7.44 18.92 -1.90
C SER A 310 8.14 19.37 -0.63
N LEU A 311 8.38 20.66 -0.50
CA LEU A 311 9.06 21.21 0.67
C LEU A 311 8.28 20.94 1.98
N SER A 312 6.96 21.03 1.94
CA SER A 312 6.11 20.76 3.09
C SER A 312 6.16 19.28 3.52
N GLU A 313 6.15 18.35 2.56
CA GLU A 313 6.30 16.93 2.85
C GLU A 313 7.70 16.61 3.36
N PHE A 314 8.73 17.22 2.75
CA PHE A 314 10.10 17.06 3.20
C PHE A 314 10.27 17.52 4.66
N ALA A 315 9.77 18.70 5.01
CA ALA A 315 9.85 19.22 6.38
C ALA A 315 9.10 18.33 7.38
N GLU A 316 7.90 17.85 7.02
CA GLU A 316 7.10 16.95 7.87
C GLU A 316 7.81 15.62 8.09
N VAL A 317 8.28 14.97 7.02
CA VAL A 317 8.94 13.66 7.10
C VAL A 317 10.26 13.78 7.88
N LEU A 318 11.07 14.79 7.56
CA LEU A 318 12.34 15.02 8.25
C LEU A 318 12.15 15.29 9.74
N PHE A 319 11.11 16.07 10.13
CA PHE A 319 10.78 16.29 11.53
C PHE A 319 10.53 14.98 12.28
N TRP A 320 9.72 14.09 11.73
CA TRP A 320 9.39 12.83 12.37
C TRP A 320 10.56 11.85 12.38
N GLU A 321 11.31 11.75 11.28
CA GLU A 321 12.52 10.91 11.21
C GLU A 321 13.59 11.38 12.19
N ALA A 322 13.82 12.70 12.28
CA ALA A 322 14.75 13.28 13.26
C ALA A 322 14.31 13.01 14.70
N LYS A 323 13.01 13.15 15.00
CA LYS A 323 12.44 12.85 16.31
C LYS A 323 12.64 11.39 16.70
N LEU A 324 12.38 10.44 15.78
CA LEU A 324 12.63 9.01 15.98
C LEU A 324 14.11 8.72 16.18
N PHE A 325 14.97 9.35 15.38
CA PHE A 325 16.42 9.19 15.46
C PHE A 325 16.97 9.72 16.79
N LEU A 326 16.57 10.90 17.22
CA LEU A 326 17.01 11.53 18.48
C LEU A 326 16.54 10.74 19.70
N ARG A 327 15.28 10.29 19.71
CA ARG A 327 14.72 9.49 20.80
C ARG A 327 15.16 8.04 20.78
N ASN A 328 15.69 7.58 19.65
CA ASN A 328 16.08 6.19 19.39
C ASN A 328 14.95 5.18 19.71
N THR A 329 13.71 5.56 19.48
CA THR A 329 12.54 4.70 19.72
C THR A 329 12.71 3.41 18.89
N PHE A 330 12.55 2.26 19.52
CA PHE A 330 12.71 0.92 18.88
C PHE A 330 14.03 0.69 18.16
N ASN A 331 15.15 1.28 18.65
CA ASN A 331 16.46 1.21 18.01
C ASN A 331 16.47 1.79 16.58
N PHE A 332 15.63 2.83 16.33
CA PHE A 332 15.48 3.44 15.00
C PHE A 332 16.81 3.92 14.41
N ARG A 333 17.76 4.43 15.24
CA ARG A 333 19.11 4.82 14.78
C ARG A 333 19.81 3.67 14.07
N ARG A 334 19.86 2.50 14.70
CA ARG A 334 20.52 1.31 14.15
C ARG A 334 19.81 0.85 12.87
N LEU A 335 18.47 0.85 12.88
CA LEU A 335 17.68 0.51 11.72
C LEU A 335 17.96 1.45 10.55
N ALA A 336 17.82 2.77 10.74
CA ALA A 336 18.02 3.77 9.71
C ALA A 336 19.46 3.73 9.13
N LEU A 337 20.48 3.68 9.99
CA LEU A 337 21.89 3.62 9.54
C LEU A 337 22.19 2.33 8.76
N ASN A 338 21.66 1.19 9.16
CA ASN A 338 21.84 -0.07 8.43
C ASN A 338 21.12 -0.05 7.08
N GLU A 339 19.88 0.48 7.04
CA GLU A 339 19.14 0.58 5.79
C GLU A 339 19.75 1.61 4.83
N MET A 340 20.26 2.75 5.33
CA MET A 340 20.95 3.76 4.50
C MET A 340 22.17 3.20 3.77
N LYS A 341 22.92 2.27 4.38
CA LYS A 341 24.06 1.60 3.71
C LYS A 341 23.61 0.83 2.45
N LYS A 342 22.36 0.38 2.39
CA LYS A 342 21.80 -0.37 1.27
C LYS A 342 21.50 0.47 0.02
N TYR A 343 21.73 1.80 0.06
CA TYR A 343 21.84 2.58 -1.16
C TYR A 343 23.00 2.12 -2.05
N LEU A 344 24.02 1.50 -1.42
CA LEU A 344 25.17 0.93 -2.13
C LEU A 344 24.80 -0.49 -2.59
N PRO A 345 24.72 -0.76 -3.91
CA PRO A 345 24.27 -2.06 -4.43
C PRO A 345 25.06 -3.25 -3.89
N HIS A 346 26.37 -3.10 -3.65
CA HIS A 346 27.22 -4.19 -3.14
C HIS A 346 26.79 -4.64 -1.73
N VAL A 347 26.27 -3.73 -0.87
CA VAL A 347 25.78 -4.09 0.47
C VAL A 347 24.56 -5.01 0.34
N LEU A 348 23.63 -4.66 -0.55
CA LEU A 348 22.42 -5.45 -0.82
C LEU A 348 22.78 -6.84 -1.40
N ILE A 349 23.73 -6.87 -2.34
CA ILE A 349 24.20 -8.11 -2.96
C ILE A 349 24.90 -9.00 -1.92
N ASN A 350 25.73 -8.43 -1.06
CA ASN A 350 26.43 -9.20 -0.03
C ASN A 350 25.45 -9.80 1.00
N GLU A 351 24.42 -9.07 1.43
CA GLU A 351 23.37 -9.65 2.29
C GLU A 351 22.69 -10.84 1.62
N ALA A 352 22.35 -10.74 0.33
CA ALA A 352 21.74 -11.84 -0.40
C ALA A 352 22.68 -13.06 -0.54
N LYS A 353 23.97 -12.85 -0.75
CA LYS A 353 24.99 -13.93 -0.88
C LYS A 353 25.05 -14.86 0.33
N HIS A 354 24.66 -14.38 1.51
CA HIS A 354 24.65 -15.23 2.71
C HIS A 354 23.64 -16.39 2.65
N MET A 355 22.62 -16.31 1.80
CA MET A 355 21.56 -17.32 1.68
C MET A 355 21.83 -18.37 0.60
N VAL A 356 22.82 -18.14 -0.28
CA VAL A 356 23.11 -19.03 -1.42
C VAL A 356 24.58 -19.44 -1.45
N ARG A 357 24.86 -20.58 -2.09
CA ARG A 357 26.23 -21.12 -2.21
C ARG A 357 27.05 -20.32 -3.21
N ARG A 358 26.44 -19.94 -4.32
CA ARG A 358 27.07 -19.16 -5.39
C ARG A 358 26.09 -18.25 -6.09
N ILE A 359 26.50 -17.04 -6.41
CA ILE A 359 25.82 -16.08 -7.27
C ILE A 359 26.85 -15.07 -7.77
N GLY A 360 26.73 -14.66 -9.02
CA GLY A 360 27.56 -13.59 -9.60
C GLY A 360 27.11 -12.20 -9.14
N ASP A 361 27.92 -11.19 -9.47
CA ASP A 361 27.68 -9.79 -9.08
C ASP A 361 26.91 -8.99 -10.14
N SER A 362 26.47 -9.64 -11.21
CA SER A 362 25.74 -8.98 -12.30
C SER A 362 24.31 -8.70 -11.90
N PHE A 363 24.03 -7.49 -11.44
CA PHE A 363 22.70 -7.03 -11.06
C PHE A 363 22.35 -5.70 -11.73
N LYS A 364 21.07 -5.50 -12.06
CA LYS A 364 20.53 -4.26 -12.64
C LYS A 364 19.51 -3.63 -11.71
N PRO A 365 19.55 -2.30 -11.48
CA PRO A 365 18.56 -1.61 -10.67
C PRO A 365 17.14 -1.73 -11.28
N MET A 366 16.16 -1.87 -10.41
CA MET A 366 14.75 -1.86 -10.76
C MET A 366 14.07 -0.57 -10.26
N PRO A 367 12.91 -0.19 -10.83
CA PRO A 367 12.12 0.92 -10.29
C PRO A 367 11.79 0.68 -8.81
N PRO A 368 12.05 1.65 -7.92
CA PRO A 368 11.78 1.51 -6.50
C PRO A 368 10.29 1.53 -6.18
N GLY A 369 9.91 0.90 -5.06
CA GLY A 369 8.63 1.09 -4.40
C GLY A 369 8.75 1.99 -3.18
N ILE A 370 7.64 2.55 -2.71
CA ILE A 370 7.58 3.25 -1.42
C ILE A 370 6.49 2.62 -0.58
N ARG A 371 6.85 2.21 0.65
CA ARG A 371 5.89 1.75 1.66
C ARG A 371 5.30 2.95 2.37
N ALA A 372 3.99 2.97 2.45
CA ALA A 372 3.22 3.92 3.24
C ALA A 372 3.15 3.40 4.69
N GLN A 373 4.19 3.61 5.48
CA GLN A 373 4.27 3.14 6.85
C GLN A 373 3.64 4.16 7.79
N LEU A 374 2.63 3.76 8.54
CA LEU A 374 1.96 4.62 9.51
C LEU A 374 2.80 4.77 10.78
N LEU A 375 2.91 5.98 11.28
CA LEU A 375 3.53 6.34 12.55
C LEU A 375 2.45 6.86 13.51
N ASN A 376 2.41 6.33 14.73
CA ASN A 376 1.65 6.94 15.82
C ASN A 376 2.45 8.10 16.40
N LYS A 377 1.93 9.32 16.28
CA LYS A 377 2.59 10.56 16.71
C LYS A 377 2.77 10.67 18.23
N ASN A 378 1.89 10.02 18.99
CA ASN A 378 1.88 10.07 20.45
C ASN A 378 2.94 9.14 21.04
N THR A 379 3.00 7.88 20.55
CA THR A 379 3.94 6.87 21.05
C THR A 379 5.28 6.88 20.31
N GLY A 380 5.31 7.37 19.06
CA GLY A 380 6.46 7.28 18.16
C GLY A 380 6.66 5.87 17.58
N GLU A 381 5.62 5.02 17.61
CA GLU A 381 5.68 3.65 17.11
C GLU A 381 5.30 3.56 15.63
N LEU A 382 6.07 2.79 14.87
CA LEU A 382 5.68 2.36 13.55
C LEU A 382 4.59 1.30 13.68
N VAL A 383 3.42 1.57 13.14
CA VAL A 383 2.26 0.70 13.28
C VAL A 383 2.47 -0.61 12.52
N MET A 384 2.42 -1.73 13.23
CA MET A 384 2.76 -3.05 12.66
C MET A 384 1.60 -3.74 11.94
N ASP A 385 0.34 -3.45 12.30
CA ASP A 385 -0.85 -4.08 11.74
C ASP A 385 -1.65 -3.14 10.85
N PHE A 386 -2.71 -3.63 10.22
CA PHE A 386 -3.66 -2.81 9.48
C PHE A 386 -4.39 -1.86 10.41
N VAL A 387 -4.67 -0.65 9.92
CA VAL A 387 -5.47 0.34 10.64
C VAL A 387 -6.57 0.84 9.73
N VAL A 388 -7.79 0.68 10.21
CA VAL A 388 -9.01 1.20 9.58
C VAL A 388 -9.75 2.02 10.62
N GLU A 389 -10.00 3.29 10.30
CA GLU A 389 -10.75 4.19 11.18
C GLU A 389 -12.01 4.69 10.47
N HIS A 390 -13.00 5.09 11.25
CA HIS A 390 -14.33 5.41 10.76
C HIS A 390 -14.76 6.78 11.22
N GLY A 391 -15.34 7.54 10.30
CA GLY A 391 -16.10 8.75 10.56
C GLY A 391 -17.60 8.53 10.36
N ARG A 392 -18.40 9.55 10.53
CA ARG A 392 -19.86 9.45 10.42
C ARG A 392 -20.35 8.88 9.08
N GLN A 393 -19.69 9.20 7.97
CA GLN A 393 -20.04 8.75 6.62
C GLN A 393 -18.76 8.39 5.83
N SER A 394 -17.78 7.84 6.53
CA SER A 394 -16.51 7.52 5.91
C SER A 394 -15.78 6.38 6.60
N THR A 395 -14.99 5.64 5.82
CA THR A 395 -14.04 4.65 6.28
C THR A 395 -12.67 4.96 5.70
N HIS A 396 -11.65 4.93 6.53
CA HIS A 396 -10.29 5.33 6.19
C HIS A 396 -9.31 4.18 6.42
N VAL A 397 -8.75 3.64 5.34
CA VAL A 397 -7.68 2.63 5.40
C VAL A 397 -6.36 3.37 5.56
N LEU A 398 -5.92 3.56 6.82
CA LEU A 398 -4.74 4.35 7.16
C LEU A 398 -3.44 3.56 7.02
N ASN A 399 -3.44 2.26 7.37
CA ASN A 399 -2.27 1.41 7.25
C ASN A 399 -2.61 0.11 6.53
N ALA A 400 -2.12 -0.02 5.30
CA ALA A 400 -2.28 -1.22 4.48
C ALA A 400 -0.94 -1.56 3.81
N VAL A 401 0.12 -1.75 4.64
CA VAL A 401 1.43 -2.21 4.19
C VAL A 401 1.45 -3.73 3.98
N SER A 402 2.56 -4.28 3.50
CA SER A 402 2.68 -5.74 3.31
C SER A 402 2.15 -6.52 4.54
N PRO A 403 1.28 -7.51 4.30
CA PRO A 403 0.97 -8.23 3.06
C PRO A 403 -0.31 -7.75 2.34
N ALA A 404 -0.69 -6.49 2.43
CA ALA A 404 -1.98 -5.96 1.96
C ALA A 404 -2.34 -6.37 0.51
N PHE A 405 -1.35 -6.45 -0.39
CA PHE A 405 -1.61 -6.93 -1.76
C PHE A 405 -2.14 -8.38 -1.77
N THR A 406 -1.52 -9.27 -1.00
CA THR A 406 -1.99 -10.66 -0.83
C THR A 406 -3.39 -10.71 -0.21
N CYS A 407 -3.63 -9.85 0.79
CA CYS A 407 -4.86 -9.82 1.57
C CYS A 407 -6.02 -9.09 0.87
N ALA A 408 -5.79 -8.45 -0.29
CA ALA A 408 -6.66 -7.41 -0.81
C ALA A 408 -8.15 -7.79 -0.87
N PHE A 409 -8.50 -9.01 -1.27
CA PHE A 409 -9.89 -9.47 -1.34
C PHE A 409 -10.51 -9.71 0.05
N SER A 410 -9.81 -10.42 0.94
CA SER A 410 -10.31 -10.67 2.32
C SER A 410 -10.35 -9.41 3.17
N PHE A 411 -9.40 -8.50 2.94
CA PHE A 411 -9.37 -7.21 3.62
C PHE A 411 -10.43 -6.24 3.07
N ALA A 412 -10.73 -6.27 1.77
CA ALA A 412 -11.81 -5.47 1.19
C ALA A 412 -13.17 -5.88 1.73
N GLU A 413 -13.42 -7.17 1.92
CA GLU A 413 -14.64 -7.68 2.58
C GLU A 413 -14.80 -7.06 3.96
N TYR A 414 -13.76 -7.10 4.79
CA TYR A 414 -13.76 -6.47 6.11
C TYR A 414 -14.00 -4.96 6.04
N VAL A 415 -13.32 -4.24 5.13
CA VAL A 415 -13.49 -2.78 4.97
C VAL A 415 -14.93 -2.44 4.57
N VAL A 416 -15.53 -3.23 3.69
CA VAL A 416 -16.94 -3.05 3.26
C VAL A 416 -17.90 -3.35 4.41
N GLU A 417 -17.70 -4.43 5.16
CA GLU A 417 -18.53 -4.74 6.34
C GLU A 417 -18.49 -3.62 7.39
N GLU A 418 -17.31 -3.11 7.69
CA GLU A 418 -17.17 -1.98 8.62
C GLU A 418 -17.80 -0.70 8.06
N ALA A 419 -17.67 -0.43 6.77
CA ALA A 419 -18.33 0.70 6.13
C ALA A 419 -19.87 0.60 6.21
N LEU A 420 -20.44 -0.58 5.99
CA LEU A 420 -21.86 -0.84 6.09
C LEU A 420 -22.38 -0.65 7.52
N LYS A 421 -21.69 -1.17 8.53
CA LYS A 421 -22.03 -0.98 9.95
C LYS A 421 -22.08 0.50 10.33
N ASN A 422 -21.11 1.30 9.83
CA ASN A 422 -21.02 2.73 10.11
C ASN A 422 -21.99 3.60 9.28
N SER A 423 -22.51 3.09 8.19
CA SER A 423 -23.54 3.77 7.39
C SER A 423 -24.98 3.58 7.92
N ALA A 424 -25.17 2.67 8.86
CA ALA A 424 -26.47 2.19 9.35
C ALA A 424 -27.38 3.16 10.13
N PRO A 425 -27.01 4.41 10.52
CA PRO A 425 -28.02 5.34 11.03
C PRO A 425 -28.99 5.87 9.96
N ASN A 426 -28.71 5.69 8.67
CA ASN A 426 -29.63 6.02 7.58
C ASN A 426 -30.32 4.74 7.08
N LYS A 427 -31.60 4.60 7.38
CA LYS A 427 -32.47 3.45 7.05
C LYS A 427 -32.35 2.91 5.61
N THR A 428 -31.88 3.69 4.66
CA THR A 428 -31.76 3.31 3.24
C THR A 428 -30.76 2.19 2.97
N VAL A 429 -29.70 2.03 3.78
CA VAL A 429 -28.72 0.94 3.63
C VAL A 429 -29.16 -0.30 4.41
N ALA A 430 -29.83 -0.13 5.54
CA ALA A 430 -30.42 -1.23 6.30
C ALA A 430 -31.59 -1.91 5.53
N GLU A 431 -32.34 -1.15 4.75
CA GLU A 431 -33.40 -1.65 3.85
C GLU A 431 -32.83 -2.41 2.65
N MET A 432 -31.62 -2.09 2.19
CA MET A 432 -30.91 -2.87 1.15
C MET A 432 -30.31 -4.19 1.66
N LEU A 433 -30.15 -4.33 2.97
CA LEU A 433 -29.60 -5.55 3.60
C LEU A 433 -30.67 -6.62 3.91
N ASN A 434 -31.96 -6.30 3.82
CA ASN A 434 -33.09 -7.21 3.95
C ASN A 434 -33.95 -7.17 2.68
N PRO A 435 -33.63 -7.92 1.64
CA PRO A 435 -34.65 -8.29 0.64
C PRO A 435 -35.57 -9.29 1.30
N LEU A 436 -36.85 -8.93 1.45
CA LEU A 436 -37.96 -9.83 1.75
C LEU A 436 -38.00 -11.02 0.79
#